data_0ed11b1ea01da1aca1d951b85888ab9e
#
_entry.id   0ed11b1ea01da1aca1d951b85888ab9e
#
_cell.length_a   1.000
_cell.length_b   1.000
_cell.length_c   1.000
_cell.angle_alpha   90.00
_cell.angle_beta   90.00
_cell.angle_gamma   90.00
#
_symmetry.space_group_name_H-M   'P 1'
#
loop_
_entity.id
_entity.type
_entity.pdbx_description
1 polymer ?
#
loop_
_entity_poly.entity_id
_entity_poly.type
_entity_poly.pdbx_seq_one_letter_code
_entity_poly.pdbx_strand_id
1 'polypeptide(L)'
;SLAARADFRLLALCLILGITSWTGLCRLIRAETLKLREMDYVLAARILGVAEFRILLRHILPNLFHLVLISVALDFSSLVLAEAVLSYINIGVDPSTESWGNMINTARLELAREPAVWWSLLGAFVFMFLLVLSANLLADVLRDAFDPRREDPS
;
A
#
# COMPACT_ATOMS: atom_id res chain seq x y z
N SER A 1 -24.90 -19.13 -3.34
CA SER A 1 -24.81 -19.17 -1.87
C SER A 1 -24.47 -17.78 -1.34
N LEU A 2 -24.84 -17.45 -0.11
CA LEU A 2 -24.53 -16.17 0.53
C LEU A 2 -23.00 -15.95 0.61
N ALA A 3 -22.25 -16.99 0.92
CA ALA A 3 -20.78 -16.97 0.95
C ALA A 3 -20.18 -16.52 -0.41
N ALA A 4 -20.65 -17.07 -1.52
CA ALA A 4 -20.17 -16.69 -2.84
C ALA A 4 -20.44 -15.22 -3.19
N ARG A 5 -21.47 -14.60 -2.64
CA ARG A 5 -21.75 -13.16 -2.82
C ARG A 5 -20.80 -12.30 -1.97
N ALA A 6 -20.51 -12.75 -0.73
CA ALA A 6 -19.54 -12.08 0.13
C ALA A 6 -18.14 -12.09 -0.49
N ASP A 7 -17.70 -13.25 -0.99
CA ASP A 7 -16.41 -13.41 -1.68
C ASP A 7 -16.33 -12.52 -2.94
N PHE A 8 -17.43 -12.46 -3.70
CA PHE A 8 -17.48 -11.61 -4.91
C PHE A 8 -17.38 -10.12 -4.57
N ARG A 9 -18.05 -9.64 -3.51
CA ARG A 9 -17.95 -8.24 -3.07
C ARG A 9 -16.53 -7.90 -2.61
N LEU A 10 -15.92 -8.79 -1.83
CA LEU A 10 -14.53 -8.63 -1.39
C LEU A 10 -13.56 -8.57 -2.59
N LEU A 11 -13.71 -9.49 -3.53
CA LEU A 11 -12.88 -9.51 -4.75
C LEU A 11 -13.09 -8.24 -5.59
N ALA A 12 -14.33 -7.80 -5.78
CA ALA A 12 -14.65 -6.59 -6.51
C ALA A 12 -14.04 -5.35 -5.85
N LEU A 13 -14.11 -5.24 -4.51
CA LEU A 13 -13.51 -4.16 -3.74
C LEU A 13 -11.99 -4.16 -3.90
N CYS A 14 -11.33 -5.32 -3.75
CA CYS A 14 -9.89 -5.45 -3.95
C CYS A 14 -9.46 -5.05 -5.38
N LEU A 15 -10.22 -5.45 -6.39
CA LEU A 15 -9.94 -5.07 -7.78
C LEU A 15 -10.09 -3.56 -8.01
N ILE A 16 -11.17 -2.96 -7.52
CA ILE A 16 -11.41 -1.53 -7.69
C ILE A 16 -10.31 -0.72 -7.00
N LEU A 17 -10.00 -1.03 -5.74
CA LEU A 17 -8.94 -0.35 -4.99
C LEU A 17 -7.57 -0.57 -5.65
N GLY A 18 -7.26 -1.79 -6.09
CA GLY A 18 -5.99 -2.11 -6.77
C GLY A 18 -5.82 -1.36 -8.09
N ILE A 19 -6.86 -1.32 -8.94
CA ILE A 19 -6.83 -0.58 -10.20
C ILE A 19 -6.73 0.94 -9.96
N THR A 20 -7.34 1.45 -8.91
CA THR A 20 -7.29 2.88 -8.59
C THR A 20 -5.91 3.29 -8.07
N SER A 21 -5.29 2.49 -7.19
CA SER A 21 -3.96 2.76 -6.64
C SER A 21 -2.84 2.64 -7.67
N TRP A 22 -2.99 1.75 -8.67
CA TRP A 22 -2.01 1.56 -9.74
C TRP A 22 -1.59 2.85 -10.44
N THR A 23 -2.53 3.80 -10.62
CA THR A 23 -2.25 5.06 -11.34
C THR A 23 -1.21 5.94 -10.65
N GLY A 24 -1.17 5.94 -9.31
CA GLY A 24 -0.18 6.64 -8.50
C GLY A 24 1.21 6.06 -8.70
N LEU A 25 1.32 4.73 -8.56
CA LEU A 25 2.57 4.00 -8.75
C LEU A 25 3.13 4.17 -10.16
N CYS A 26 2.28 4.07 -11.19
CA CYS A 26 2.70 4.29 -12.57
C CYS A 26 3.29 5.68 -12.81
N ARG A 27 2.68 6.72 -12.24
CA ARG A 27 3.20 8.09 -12.36
C ARG A 27 4.55 8.25 -11.65
N LEU A 28 4.70 7.67 -10.47
CA LEU A 28 5.95 7.69 -9.72
C LEU A 28 7.07 6.97 -10.50
N ILE A 29 6.83 5.73 -10.94
CA ILE A 29 7.80 4.95 -11.72
C ILE A 29 8.19 5.68 -13.00
N ARG A 30 7.24 6.28 -13.70
CA ARG A 30 7.51 7.04 -14.92
C ARG A 30 8.43 8.25 -14.63
N ALA A 31 8.13 9.03 -13.59
CA ALA A 31 8.93 10.20 -13.22
C ALA A 31 10.38 9.82 -12.88
N GLU A 32 10.57 8.79 -12.07
CA GLU A 32 11.90 8.32 -11.70
C GLU A 32 12.63 7.64 -12.88
N THR A 33 11.94 6.93 -13.75
CA THR A 33 12.54 6.37 -14.97
C THR A 33 13.09 7.48 -15.87
N LEU A 34 12.34 8.57 -16.05
CA LEU A 34 12.78 9.70 -16.86
C LEU A 34 14.04 10.35 -16.27
N LYS A 35 14.12 10.50 -14.95
CA LYS A 35 15.27 11.02 -14.24
C LYS A 35 16.51 10.10 -14.37
N LEU A 36 16.30 8.78 -14.19
CA LEU A 36 17.38 7.81 -14.30
C LEU A 36 17.96 7.71 -15.73
N ARG A 37 17.15 7.94 -16.77
CA ARG A 37 17.60 7.94 -18.17
C ARG A 37 18.63 9.02 -18.49
N GLU A 38 18.65 10.10 -17.73
CA GLU A 38 19.58 11.24 -17.91
C GLU A 38 20.87 11.09 -17.08
N MET A 39 20.99 10.04 -16.29
CA MET A 39 22.19 9.78 -15.50
C MET A 39 23.37 9.34 -16.37
N ASP A 40 24.58 9.79 -16.01
CA ASP A 40 25.81 9.58 -16.78
C ASP A 40 26.11 8.11 -17.09
N TYR A 41 25.85 7.20 -16.15
CA TYR A 41 26.07 5.77 -16.36
C TYR A 41 25.13 5.17 -17.40
N VAL A 42 23.89 5.70 -17.52
CA VAL A 42 22.92 5.28 -18.55
C VAL A 42 23.33 5.83 -19.91
N LEU A 43 23.75 7.10 -19.95
CA LEU A 43 24.24 7.73 -21.17
C LEU A 43 25.52 7.03 -21.68
N ALA A 44 26.46 6.70 -20.81
CA ALA A 44 27.65 5.94 -21.14
C ALA A 44 27.31 4.56 -21.72
N ALA A 45 26.38 3.82 -21.10
CA ALA A 45 25.93 2.52 -21.61
C ALA A 45 25.29 2.64 -23.01
N ARG A 46 24.56 3.72 -23.26
CA ARG A 46 23.94 4.00 -24.57
C ARG A 46 24.98 4.32 -25.64
N ILE A 47 26.00 5.11 -25.31
CA ILE A 47 27.12 5.42 -26.22
C ILE A 47 27.90 4.16 -26.59
N LEU A 48 28.05 3.22 -25.66
CA LEU A 48 28.68 1.91 -25.88
C LEU A 48 27.81 0.94 -26.69
N GLY A 49 26.62 1.36 -27.15
CA GLY A 49 25.76 0.55 -28.01
C GLY A 49 24.99 -0.54 -27.26
N VAL A 50 24.84 -0.45 -25.93
CA VAL A 50 24.03 -1.42 -25.17
C VAL A 50 22.55 -1.25 -25.53
N ALA A 51 21.88 -2.36 -25.85
CA ALA A 51 20.46 -2.34 -26.20
C ALA A 51 19.60 -1.70 -25.08
N GLU A 52 18.66 -0.85 -25.45
CA GLU A 52 17.77 -0.11 -24.53
C GLU A 52 17.05 -1.03 -23.52
N PHE A 53 16.61 -2.23 -23.95
CA PHE A 53 15.98 -3.20 -23.08
C PHE A 53 16.95 -3.73 -22.01
N ARG A 54 18.22 -3.90 -22.33
CA ARG A 54 19.26 -4.32 -21.37
C ARG A 54 19.58 -3.19 -20.39
N ILE A 55 19.59 -1.95 -20.85
CA ILE A 55 19.74 -0.77 -19.99
C ILE A 55 18.58 -0.71 -18.99
N LEU A 56 17.34 -0.90 -19.48
CA LEU A 56 16.15 -0.90 -18.63
C LEU A 56 16.22 -1.97 -17.53
N LEU A 57 16.51 -3.22 -17.91
CA LEU A 57 16.49 -4.34 -16.95
C LEU A 57 17.67 -4.35 -15.98
N ARG A 58 18.86 -3.89 -16.42
CA ARG A 58 20.11 -4.03 -15.66
C ARG A 58 20.51 -2.76 -14.91
N HIS A 59 20.08 -1.60 -15.38
CA HIS A 59 20.48 -0.31 -14.81
C HIS A 59 19.31 0.48 -14.21
N ILE A 60 18.15 0.47 -14.86
CA ILE A 60 17.01 1.28 -14.41
C ILE A 60 16.13 0.50 -13.42
N LEU A 61 15.71 -0.71 -13.79
CA LEU A 61 14.78 -1.49 -12.98
C LEU A 61 15.28 -1.80 -11.56
N PRO A 62 16.55 -2.19 -11.31
CA PRO A 62 17.03 -2.41 -9.95
C PRO A 62 16.98 -1.14 -9.09
N ASN A 63 17.28 0.01 -9.69
CA ASN A 63 17.20 1.30 -8.99
C ASN A 63 15.78 1.76 -8.70
N LEU A 64 14.78 1.28 -9.45
CA LEU A 64 13.37 1.56 -9.20
C LEU A 64 12.75 0.61 -8.18
N PHE A 65 13.33 -0.58 -7.98
CA PHE A 65 12.73 -1.63 -7.17
C PHE A 65 12.50 -1.21 -5.72
N HIS A 66 13.45 -0.49 -5.13
CA HIS A 66 13.30 0.02 -3.77
C HIS A 66 12.14 1.03 -3.65
N LEU A 67 11.96 1.91 -4.66
CA LEU A 67 10.84 2.85 -4.68
C LEU A 67 9.49 2.16 -4.78
N VAL A 68 9.42 1.07 -5.57
CA VAL A 68 8.21 0.24 -5.67
C VAL A 68 7.89 -0.39 -4.32
N LEU A 69 8.88 -0.95 -3.62
CA LEU A 69 8.67 -1.56 -2.30
C LEU A 69 8.15 -0.54 -1.27
N ILE A 70 8.76 0.64 -1.22
CA ILE A 70 8.32 1.72 -0.33
C ILE A 70 6.89 2.15 -0.66
N SER A 71 6.59 2.37 -1.95
CA SER A 71 5.25 2.77 -2.39
C SER A 71 4.20 1.72 -2.04
N VAL A 72 4.49 0.44 -2.27
CA VAL A 72 3.58 -0.67 -1.92
C VAL A 72 3.30 -0.71 -0.41
N ALA A 73 4.32 -0.50 0.44
CA ALA A 73 4.13 -0.49 1.88
C ALA A 73 3.28 0.70 2.37
N LEU A 74 3.46 1.89 1.77
CA LEU A 74 2.64 3.07 2.06
C LEU A 74 1.21 2.91 1.53
N ASP A 75 1.05 2.38 0.31
CA ASP A 75 -0.25 2.12 -0.29
C ASP A 75 -1.04 1.08 0.51
N PHE A 76 -0.37 0.08 1.09
CA PHE A 76 -1.00 -0.90 1.96
C PHE A 76 -1.75 -0.24 3.12
N SER A 77 -1.11 0.72 3.83
CA SER A 77 -1.75 1.44 4.94
C SER A 77 -2.97 2.23 4.47
N SER A 78 -2.88 2.90 3.32
CA SER A 78 -3.99 3.67 2.76
C SER A 78 -5.15 2.77 2.31
N LEU A 79 -4.86 1.59 1.77
CA LEU A 79 -5.86 0.60 1.36
C LEU A 79 -6.61 -0.01 2.55
N VAL A 80 -5.91 -0.30 3.66
CA VAL A 80 -6.54 -0.77 4.89
C VAL A 80 -7.50 0.28 5.44
N LEU A 81 -7.09 1.56 5.47
CA LEU A 81 -7.97 2.65 5.90
C LEU A 81 -9.15 2.85 4.96
N ALA A 82 -8.93 2.77 3.64
CA ALA A 82 -10.00 2.88 2.65
C ALA A 82 -11.03 1.75 2.79
N GLU A 83 -10.58 0.50 2.99
CA GLU A 83 -11.47 -0.63 3.28
C GLU A 83 -12.30 -0.38 4.53
N ALA A 84 -11.65 0.05 5.63
CA ALA A 84 -12.33 0.30 6.88
C ALA A 84 -13.42 1.38 6.75
N VAL A 85 -13.14 2.48 6.04
CA VAL A 85 -14.11 3.55 5.78
C VAL A 85 -15.27 3.04 4.90
N LEU A 86 -14.98 2.33 3.81
CA LEU A 86 -16.01 1.80 2.90
C LEU A 86 -16.91 0.79 3.59
N SER A 87 -16.36 -0.09 4.41
CA SER A 87 -17.13 -1.06 5.19
C SER A 87 -17.95 -0.39 6.29
N TYR A 88 -17.40 0.67 6.94
CA TYR A 88 -18.13 1.46 7.93
C TYR A 88 -19.40 2.11 7.36
N ILE A 89 -19.37 2.58 6.10
CA ILE A 89 -20.54 3.15 5.42
C ILE A 89 -21.39 2.11 4.69
N ASN A 90 -21.15 0.81 4.91
CA ASN A 90 -21.84 -0.34 4.31
C ASN A 90 -21.77 -0.42 2.77
N ILE A 91 -20.76 0.22 2.15
CA ILE A 91 -20.48 0.11 0.71
C ILE A 91 -19.34 -0.89 0.44
N GLY A 92 -18.57 -1.24 1.48
CA GLY A 92 -17.41 -2.13 1.40
C GLY A 92 -17.75 -3.60 1.38
N VAL A 93 -17.07 -4.36 2.23
CA VAL A 93 -17.20 -5.82 2.35
C VAL A 93 -18.57 -6.19 2.93
N ASP A 94 -19.04 -7.41 2.63
CA ASP A 94 -20.30 -7.93 3.19
C ASP A 94 -20.23 -7.90 4.73
N PRO A 95 -21.32 -7.49 5.42
CA PRO A 95 -21.37 -7.47 6.90
C PRO A 95 -21.10 -8.81 7.57
N SER A 96 -21.25 -9.92 6.85
CA SER A 96 -20.93 -11.27 7.34
C SER A 96 -19.45 -11.62 7.25
N THR A 97 -18.65 -10.78 6.56
CA THR A 97 -17.21 -10.99 6.40
C THR A 97 -16.46 -10.26 7.50
N GLU A 98 -15.49 -10.92 8.11
CA GLU A 98 -14.64 -10.31 9.11
C GLU A 98 -13.70 -9.29 8.48
N SER A 99 -13.88 -8.01 8.80
CA SER A 99 -13.04 -6.91 8.35
C SER A 99 -12.92 -5.85 9.44
N TRP A 100 -11.89 -5.02 9.35
CA TRP A 100 -11.68 -3.92 10.29
C TRP A 100 -12.86 -2.94 10.30
N GLY A 101 -13.40 -2.61 9.12
CA GLY A 101 -14.53 -1.72 8.98
C GLY A 101 -15.81 -2.30 9.61
N ASN A 102 -16.09 -3.58 9.39
CA ASN A 102 -17.23 -4.26 10.00
C ASN A 102 -17.07 -4.36 11.52
N MET A 103 -15.86 -4.60 12.02
CA MET A 103 -15.55 -4.62 13.45
C MET A 103 -15.84 -3.27 14.11
N ILE A 104 -15.41 -2.17 13.48
CA ILE A 104 -15.70 -0.80 13.95
C ILE A 104 -17.20 -0.51 13.89
N ASN A 105 -17.88 -0.91 12.82
CA ASN A 105 -19.31 -0.69 12.66
C ASN A 105 -20.13 -1.45 13.73
N THR A 106 -19.78 -2.69 14.02
CA THR A 106 -20.40 -3.49 15.08
C THR A 106 -20.13 -2.88 16.47
N ALA A 107 -18.89 -2.49 16.73
CA ALA A 107 -18.49 -1.86 18.00
C ALA A 107 -19.22 -0.54 18.26
N ARG A 108 -19.51 0.23 17.20
CA ARG A 108 -20.34 1.46 17.30
C ARG A 108 -21.75 1.16 17.78
N LEU A 109 -22.36 0.09 17.27
CA LEU A 109 -23.70 -0.33 17.69
C LEU A 109 -23.73 -0.81 19.15
N GLU A 110 -22.64 -1.42 19.60
CA GLU A 110 -22.48 -1.84 21.00
C GLU A 110 -22.30 -0.68 21.95
N LEU A 111 -21.71 0.42 21.53
CA LEU A 111 -21.63 1.67 22.32
C LEU A 111 -23.00 2.27 22.61
N ALA A 112 -23.99 2.04 21.74
CA ALA A 112 -25.36 2.54 21.93
C ALA A 112 -26.18 1.68 22.88
N ARG A 113 -25.63 0.59 23.41
CA ARG A 113 -26.30 -0.28 24.40
C ARG A 113 -26.09 0.23 25.83
N GLU A 114 -26.99 -0.11 26.71
CA GLU A 114 -26.85 0.10 28.15
C GLU A 114 -26.66 -1.27 28.85
N PRO A 115 -25.49 -1.54 29.51
CA PRO A 115 -24.31 -0.68 29.67
C PRO A 115 -23.48 -0.58 28.40
N ALA A 116 -22.85 0.59 28.15
CA ALA A 116 -22.04 0.84 26.97
C ALA A 116 -20.80 -0.06 26.93
N VAL A 117 -20.64 -0.83 25.83
CA VAL A 117 -19.52 -1.74 25.59
C VAL A 117 -18.45 -1.01 24.75
N TRP A 118 -17.55 -0.29 25.41
CA TRP A 118 -16.53 0.53 24.74
C TRP A 118 -15.25 -0.21 24.39
N TRP A 119 -14.97 -1.35 25.06
CA TRP A 119 -13.73 -2.10 24.87
C TRP A 119 -13.62 -2.78 23.49
N SER A 120 -14.71 -3.15 22.83
CA SER A 120 -14.71 -3.70 21.48
C SER A 120 -14.22 -2.67 20.45
N LEU A 121 -14.69 -1.40 20.59
CA LEU A 121 -14.21 -0.31 19.74
C LEU A 121 -12.72 0.00 19.99
N LEU A 122 -12.32 0.04 21.24
CA LEU A 122 -10.92 0.27 21.61
C LEU A 122 -10.03 -0.85 21.08
N GLY A 123 -10.46 -2.11 21.17
CA GLY A 123 -9.74 -3.24 20.62
C GLY A 123 -9.55 -3.10 19.10
N ALA A 124 -10.62 -2.84 18.35
CA ALA A 124 -10.56 -2.64 16.91
C ALA A 124 -9.60 -1.51 16.53
N PHE A 125 -9.69 -0.38 17.22
CA PHE A 125 -8.83 0.78 16.98
C PHE A 125 -7.35 0.48 17.25
N VAL A 126 -7.02 -0.13 18.39
CA VAL A 126 -5.64 -0.45 18.76
C VAL A 126 -5.00 -1.41 17.76
N PHE A 127 -5.70 -2.49 17.38
CA PHE A 127 -5.15 -3.44 16.41
C PHE A 127 -4.97 -2.82 15.03
N MET A 128 -5.93 -2.03 14.54
CA MET A 128 -5.79 -1.33 13.26
C MET A 128 -4.66 -0.30 13.30
N PHE A 129 -4.52 0.44 14.41
CA PHE A 129 -3.42 1.39 14.61
C PHE A 129 -2.07 0.71 14.59
N LEU A 130 -1.91 -0.41 15.33
CA LEU A 130 -0.67 -1.18 15.34
C LEU A 130 -0.32 -1.73 13.96
N LEU A 131 -1.30 -2.20 13.19
CA LEU A 131 -1.10 -2.71 11.84
C LEU A 131 -0.60 -1.60 10.91
N VAL A 132 -1.26 -0.45 10.90
CA VAL A 132 -0.88 0.70 10.07
C VAL A 132 0.49 1.24 10.50
N LEU A 133 0.74 1.35 11.80
CA LEU A 133 2.03 1.78 12.34
C LEU A 133 3.16 0.83 11.91
N SER A 134 2.96 -0.47 12.03
CA SER A 134 3.95 -1.49 11.63
C SER A 134 4.25 -1.41 10.13
N ALA A 135 3.25 -1.23 9.29
CA ALA A 135 3.44 -1.09 7.84
C ALA A 135 4.23 0.19 7.49
N ASN A 136 3.94 1.31 8.15
CA ASN A 136 4.67 2.55 7.94
C ASN A 136 6.12 2.47 8.43
N LEU A 137 6.36 1.88 9.62
CA LEU A 137 7.71 1.64 10.12
C LEU A 137 8.51 0.72 9.18
N LEU A 138 7.86 -0.30 8.61
CA LEU A 138 8.49 -1.16 7.61
C LEU A 138 8.88 -0.36 6.36
N ALA A 139 8.00 0.53 5.87
CA ALA A 139 8.30 1.41 4.75
C ALA A 139 9.51 2.31 5.03
N ASP A 140 9.59 2.88 6.25
CA ASP A 140 10.70 3.74 6.66
C ASP A 140 12.02 2.95 6.74
N VAL A 141 12.01 1.76 7.32
CA VAL A 141 13.19 0.87 7.37
C VAL A 141 13.65 0.49 5.98
N LEU A 142 12.73 0.15 5.07
CA LEU A 142 13.07 -0.14 3.67
C LEU A 142 13.67 1.09 2.98
N ARG A 143 13.12 2.28 3.21
CA ARG A 143 13.65 3.53 2.67
C ARG A 143 15.06 3.79 3.16
N ASP A 144 15.29 3.64 4.46
CA ASP A 144 16.61 3.86 5.08
C ASP A 144 17.65 2.83 4.62
N ALA A 145 17.25 1.57 4.44
CA ALA A 145 18.13 0.50 3.98
C ALA A 145 18.59 0.67 2.51
N PHE A 146 17.75 1.33 1.70
CA PHE A 146 18.04 1.55 0.27
C PHE A 146 18.47 2.99 -0.07
N ASP A 147 18.68 3.87 0.94
CA ASP A 147 19.18 5.23 0.69
C ASP A 147 20.72 5.21 0.55
N PRO A 148 21.25 5.41 -0.67
CA PRO A 148 22.70 5.38 -0.93
C PRO A 148 23.45 6.56 -0.32
N ARG A 149 22.75 7.58 0.22
CA ARG A 149 23.39 8.79 0.78
C ARG A 149 23.93 8.60 2.19
N ARG A 150 23.67 7.46 2.85
CA ARG A 150 24.18 7.17 4.20
C ARG A 150 25.60 6.56 4.23
N GLU A 151 26.21 6.26 3.08
CA GLU A 151 27.55 5.66 3.01
C GLU A 151 28.71 6.66 2.93
N ASP A 152 28.49 7.97 3.06
CA ASP A 152 29.58 8.96 3.19
C ASP A 152 29.68 9.51 4.63
N PRO A 153 30.38 8.84 5.55
CA PRO A 153 30.96 9.48 6.70
C PRO A 153 32.30 10.13 6.23
N SER A 154 32.23 11.41 5.84
CA SER A 154 33.42 12.27 5.71
C SER A 154 34.11 12.44 7.04
#